data_bf7f7e4601a672cc46aa1126eec7671e
#
_entry.id   bf7f7e4601a672cc46aa1126eec7671e
#
_cell.length_a   1.000
_cell.length_b   1.000
_cell.length_c   1.000
_cell.angle_alpha   90.00
_cell.angle_beta   90.00
_cell.angle_gamma   90.00
#
_symmetry.space_group_name_H-M   'P 1'
#
loop_
_entity.id
_entity.type
_entity.pdbx_description
1 polymer ?
#
loop_
_entity_poly.entity_id
_entity_poly.type
_entity_poly.pdbx_seq_one_letter_code
_entity_poly.pdbx_strand_id
1 'polypeptide(L)'
;VKRLDDGGRKLELDGEQVQKIRQDLFELDVPQLSSLKELFHSRYQVFWLDRIQEESHQVLRLHSGRDTLVSIQDFIPESTRVLMVSATLAISRKVNLAAILGVTNYQFLGTEINFHQGQTIFINRDFPDLTNLSQEELASELASYIDELASFDLPVFILFTSKELLLETSQQMLVPHLAQYKNGDATNIKRRFDRGETSVILGSGSFWEGVDFAQQCQLIQVIPRIPFDNPSDFLVQKINQRIRLEGKNPFYDYSLPLAILRMKQALGRSNRFAEQESIVILLDQRLLNRQYGPQIQTSLKKIAPLTIVSRDEVMEALDQFRRRE
;
A
#
# COMPACT_ATOMS: atom_id res chain seq x y z
N VAL A 1 -28.02 -4.49 15.46
CA VAL A 1 -27.05 -3.88 14.55
C VAL A 1 -26.16 -2.94 15.36
N LYS A 2 -24.85 -3.26 15.54
CA LYS A 2 -23.90 -2.37 16.21
C LYS A 2 -23.42 -1.33 15.19
N ARG A 3 -23.56 -0.05 15.52
CA ARG A 3 -22.87 1.02 14.79
C ARG A 3 -21.38 0.93 15.09
N LEU A 4 -20.56 0.99 14.04
CA LEU A 4 -19.11 0.80 14.15
C LEU A 4 -18.32 2.08 13.93
N ASP A 5 -18.96 3.13 13.45
CA ASP A 5 -18.33 4.43 13.33
C ASP A 5 -19.28 5.57 13.76
N ASP A 6 -18.71 6.71 14.08
CA ASP A 6 -19.46 7.90 14.49
C ASP A 6 -20.29 8.51 13.34
N GLY A 7 -19.99 8.15 12.09
CA GLY A 7 -20.69 8.62 10.92
C GLY A 7 -21.93 7.80 10.54
N GLY A 8 -22.18 6.66 11.19
CA GLY A 8 -23.32 5.79 10.94
C GLY A 8 -23.39 5.19 9.53
N ARG A 9 -22.27 5.12 8.81
CA ARG A 9 -22.16 4.63 7.43
C ARG A 9 -21.98 3.12 7.34
N LYS A 10 -21.37 2.50 8.36
CA LYS A 10 -21.08 1.05 8.40
C LYS A 10 -21.87 0.39 9.51
N LEU A 11 -22.52 -0.72 9.19
CA LEU A 11 -23.33 -1.50 10.11
C LEU A 11 -22.85 -2.95 10.08
N GLU A 12 -22.33 -3.46 11.21
CA GLU A 12 -22.02 -4.87 11.37
C GLU A 12 -23.32 -5.68 11.48
N LEU A 13 -23.44 -6.77 10.74
CA LEU A 13 -24.50 -7.73 10.89
C LEU A 13 -24.16 -8.70 12.03
N ASP A 14 -25.06 -8.82 13.01
CA ASP A 14 -24.93 -9.81 14.08
C ASP A 14 -25.29 -11.23 13.61
N GLY A 15 -25.02 -12.23 14.47
CA GLY A 15 -25.27 -13.62 14.12
C GLY A 15 -26.71 -13.95 13.80
N GLU A 16 -27.70 -13.29 14.42
CA GLU A 16 -29.12 -13.50 14.16
C GLU A 16 -29.51 -12.93 12.80
N GLN A 17 -29.02 -11.74 12.46
CA GLN A 17 -29.27 -11.10 11.18
C GLN A 17 -28.65 -11.90 10.02
N VAL A 18 -27.41 -12.38 10.19
CA VAL A 18 -26.75 -13.27 9.22
C VAL A 18 -27.55 -14.57 9.05
N GLN A 19 -28.05 -15.15 10.15
CA GLN A 19 -28.85 -16.35 10.13
C GLN A 19 -30.18 -16.12 9.39
N LYS A 20 -30.84 -15.00 9.64
CA LYS A 20 -32.07 -14.62 8.95
C LYS A 20 -31.87 -14.40 7.45
N ILE A 21 -30.84 -13.65 7.08
CA ILE A 21 -30.49 -13.45 5.66
C ILE A 21 -30.21 -14.80 4.98
N ARG A 22 -29.49 -15.68 5.66
CA ARG A 22 -29.22 -17.04 5.17
C ARG A 22 -30.51 -17.81 4.93
N GLN A 23 -31.44 -17.78 5.88
CA GLN A 23 -32.74 -18.47 5.75
C GLN A 23 -33.54 -17.87 4.60
N ASP A 24 -33.67 -16.56 4.52
CA ASP A 24 -34.41 -15.87 3.45
C ASP A 24 -33.79 -16.16 2.07
N LEU A 25 -32.45 -16.22 1.95
CA LEU A 25 -31.77 -16.59 0.72
C LEU A 25 -31.98 -18.05 0.31
N PHE A 26 -32.11 -18.96 1.30
CA PHE A 26 -32.39 -20.38 1.02
C PHE A 26 -33.81 -20.59 0.49
N GLU A 27 -34.76 -19.80 0.96
CA GLU A 27 -36.16 -19.86 0.49
C GLU A 27 -36.34 -19.29 -0.92
N LEU A 28 -35.37 -18.43 -1.36
CA LEU A 28 -35.34 -17.92 -2.72
C LEU A 28 -34.68 -18.93 -3.67
N ASP A 29 -35.49 -19.62 -4.48
CA ASP A 29 -34.97 -20.55 -5.48
C ASP A 29 -34.55 -19.82 -6.77
N VAL A 30 -33.48 -19.01 -6.64
CA VAL A 30 -32.93 -18.21 -7.74
C VAL A 30 -31.49 -18.70 -7.99
N PRO A 31 -31.20 -19.34 -9.15
CA PRO A 31 -29.87 -19.89 -9.46
C PRO A 31 -28.72 -18.85 -9.37
N GLN A 32 -29.01 -17.59 -9.72
CA GLN A 32 -28.05 -16.48 -9.67
C GLN A 32 -27.59 -16.15 -8.25
N LEU A 33 -28.28 -16.63 -7.22
CA LEU A 33 -27.94 -16.42 -5.82
C LEU A 33 -27.11 -17.58 -5.21
N SER A 34 -26.74 -18.60 -5.98
CA SER A 34 -25.95 -19.76 -5.49
C SER A 34 -24.63 -19.33 -4.86
N SER A 35 -23.88 -18.46 -5.54
CA SER A 35 -22.61 -17.92 -5.02
C SER A 35 -22.80 -17.10 -3.74
N LEU A 36 -23.93 -16.39 -3.62
CA LEU A 36 -24.28 -15.64 -2.41
C LEU A 36 -24.60 -16.59 -1.25
N LYS A 37 -25.33 -17.70 -1.54
CA LYS A 37 -25.62 -18.74 -0.55
C LYS A 37 -24.34 -19.36 0.01
N GLU A 38 -23.37 -19.70 -0.86
CA GLU A 38 -22.05 -20.20 -0.47
C GLU A 38 -21.28 -19.24 0.41
N LEU A 39 -21.32 -17.93 0.08
CA LEU A 39 -20.67 -16.88 0.85
C LEU A 39 -21.12 -16.88 2.31
N PHE A 40 -22.41 -17.04 2.57
CA PHE A 40 -22.98 -17.05 3.93
C PHE A 40 -22.75 -18.35 4.72
N HIS A 41 -22.18 -19.39 4.10
CA HIS A 41 -21.86 -20.66 4.78
C HIS A 41 -20.51 -20.68 5.49
N SER A 42 -19.60 -19.76 5.17
CA SER A 42 -18.27 -19.72 5.74
C SER A 42 -18.30 -19.30 7.23
N ARG A 43 -17.67 -20.10 8.10
CA ARG A 43 -17.60 -19.84 9.55
C ARG A 43 -16.73 -18.66 9.97
N TYR A 44 -15.87 -18.18 9.06
CA TYR A 44 -14.85 -17.18 9.34
C TYR A 44 -15.14 -15.85 8.64
N GLN A 45 -16.35 -15.65 8.13
CA GLN A 45 -16.71 -14.42 7.46
C GLN A 45 -17.42 -13.47 8.42
N VAL A 46 -17.00 -12.22 8.36
CA VAL A 46 -17.70 -11.07 8.92
C VAL A 46 -18.42 -10.35 7.81
N PHE A 47 -19.63 -9.89 8.09
CA PHE A 47 -20.48 -9.19 7.14
C PHE A 47 -20.78 -7.80 7.68
N TRP A 48 -20.78 -6.82 6.78
CA TRP A 48 -21.20 -5.47 7.13
C TRP A 48 -21.88 -4.79 5.96
N LEU A 49 -22.75 -3.83 6.28
CA LEU A 49 -23.41 -2.98 5.32
C LEU A 49 -22.75 -1.61 5.29
N ASP A 50 -22.47 -1.13 4.11
CA ASP A 50 -21.99 0.22 3.86
C ASP A 50 -23.10 1.04 3.20
N ARG A 51 -23.34 2.25 3.70
CA ARG A 51 -24.30 3.18 3.10
C ARG A 51 -23.54 4.20 2.29
N ILE A 52 -23.72 4.19 0.99
CA ILE A 52 -23.03 5.07 0.06
C ILE A 52 -24.07 6.00 -0.59
N GLN A 53 -23.76 7.29 -0.62
CA GLN A 53 -24.53 8.26 -1.38
C GLN A 53 -23.99 8.28 -2.81
N GLU A 54 -24.79 7.88 -3.79
CA GLU A 54 -24.48 7.98 -5.22
C GLU A 54 -25.43 9.00 -5.84
N GLU A 55 -24.88 10.10 -6.36
CA GLU A 55 -25.59 11.20 -7.02
C GLU A 55 -26.97 11.56 -6.39
N SER A 56 -28.04 10.86 -6.78
CA SER A 56 -29.41 11.13 -6.33
C SER A 56 -30.03 10.07 -5.41
N HIS A 57 -29.33 8.96 -5.12
CA HIS A 57 -29.90 7.87 -4.31
C HIS A 57 -28.87 7.25 -3.34
N GLN A 58 -29.41 6.62 -2.30
CA GLN A 58 -28.59 5.88 -1.34
C GLN A 58 -28.49 4.43 -1.77
N VAL A 59 -27.25 3.92 -1.82
CA VAL A 59 -26.96 2.50 -2.10
C VAL A 59 -26.49 1.84 -0.82
N LEU A 60 -27.05 0.67 -0.52
CA LEU A 60 -26.56 -0.22 0.51
C LEU A 60 -25.69 -1.29 -0.13
N ARG A 61 -24.41 -1.32 0.22
CA ARG A 61 -23.48 -2.37 -0.23
C ARG A 61 -23.25 -3.37 0.88
N LEU A 62 -23.53 -4.65 0.59
CA LEU A 62 -23.17 -5.75 1.46
C LEU A 62 -21.71 -6.14 1.17
N HIS A 63 -20.91 -6.12 2.21
CA HIS A 63 -19.54 -6.56 2.18
C HIS A 63 -19.36 -7.84 2.98
N SER A 64 -18.41 -8.66 2.57
CA SER A 64 -17.93 -9.78 3.37
C SER A 64 -16.41 -9.79 3.38
N GLY A 65 -15.85 -10.23 4.49
CA GLY A 65 -14.41 -10.39 4.66
C GLY A 65 -14.13 -11.45 5.72
N ARG A 66 -12.88 -11.85 5.82
CA ARG A 66 -12.44 -12.76 6.88
C ARG A 66 -11.66 -11.97 7.93
N ASP A 67 -11.98 -12.21 9.19
CA ASP A 67 -11.27 -11.63 10.34
C ASP A 67 -10.01 -12.44 10.73
N THR A 68 -9.78 -13.55 10.05
CA THR A 68 -8.60 -14.40 10.25
C THR A 68 -7.61 -14.22 9.13
N LEU A 69 -6.33 -14.23 9.47
CA LEU A 69 -5.27 -14.45 8.50
C LEU A 69 -5.51 -15.83 7.90
N VAL A 70 -5.81 -15.86 6.61
CA VAL A 70 -6.08 -17.12 5.90
C VAL A 70 -4.77 -17.88 5.82
N SER A 71 -4.68 -19.06 6.42
CA SER A 71 -3.58 -19.96 6.14
C SER A 71 -3.72 -20.48 4.72
N ILE A 72 -2.71 -20.25 3.90
CA ILE A 72 -2.69 -20.82 2.55
C ILE A 72 -2.69 -22.35 2.59
N GLN A 73 -2.27 -22.95 3.71
CA GLN A 73 -2.32 -24.40 3.94
C GLN A 73 -3.75 -24.95 3.88
N ASP A 74 -4.76 -24.13 4.24
CA ASP A 74 -6.16 -24.53 4.17
C ASP A 74 -6.64 -24.80 2.74
N PHE A 75 -5.90 -24.32 1.74
CA PHE A 75 -6.22 -24.45 0.31
C PHE A 75 -5.27 -25.38 -0.45
N ILE A 76 -4.20 -25.85 0.20
CA ILE A 76 -3.19 -26.71 -0.41
C ILE A 76 -3.39 -28.13 0.12
N PRO A 77 -3.64 -29.13 -0.74
CA PRO A 77 -3.68 -30.52 -0.31
C PRO A 77 -2.38 -30.92 0.38
N GLU A 78 -2.44 -31.72 1.44
CA GLU A 78 -1.28 -32.14 2.25
C GLU A 78 -0.17 -32.81 1.45
N SER A 79 -0.52 -33.44 0.33
CA SER A 79 0.43 -34.09 -0.61
C SER A 79 1.11 -33.14 -1.57
N THR A 80 0.74 -31.84 -1.58
CA THR A 80 1.22 -30.88 -2.57
C THR A 80 2.47 -30.15 -2.07
N ARG A 81 3.50 -30.10 -2.90
CA ARG A 81 4.66 -29.21 -2.68
C ARG A 81 4.43 -27.90 -3.41
N VAL A 82 4.56 -26.79 -2.68
CA VAL A 82 4.37 -25.44 -3.21
C VAL A 82 5.68 -24.70 -3.21
N LEU A 83 6.07 -24.16 -4.36
CA LEU A 83 7.18 -23.23 -4.49
C LEU A 83 6.64 -21.81 -4.64
N MET A 84 6.98 -20.94 -3.67
CA MET A 84 6.69 -19.51 -3.76
C MET A 84 7.95 -18.76 -4.13
N VAL A 85 7.89 -17.94 -5.18
CA VAL A 85 9.01 -17.14 -5.67
C VAL A 85 8.61 -15.67 -5.67
N SER A 86 9.40 -14.84 -5.00
CA SER A 86 9.23 -13.38 -5.03
C SER A 86 10.54 -12.70 -4.60
N ALA A 87 10.80 -11.52 -5.12
CA ALA A 87 11.92 -10.69 -4.69
C ALA A 87 11.78 -10.15 -3.25
N THR A 88 10.55 -10.19 -2.68
CA THR A 88 10.23 -9.59 -1.38
C THR A 88 9.57 -10.57 -0.41
N LEU A 89 10.07 -11.82 -0.37
CA LEU A 89 9.48 -12.88 0.47
C LEU A 89 9.70 -12.68 1.96
N ALA A 90 10.71 -11.92 2.38
CA ALA A 90 11.08 -11.83 3.79
C ALA A 90 11.46 -10.42 4.24
N ILE A 91 11.03 -10.09 5.45
CA ILE A 91 11.54 -8.96 6.23
C ILE A 91 12.74 -9.46 7.06
N SER A 92 12.58 -10.66 7.63
CA SER A 92 13.61 -11.41 8.34
C SER A 92 13.32 -12.92 8.24
N ARG A 93 14.21 -13.76 8.73
CA ARG A 93 13.95 -15.22 8.79
C ARG A 93 12.68 -15.57 9.57
N LYS A 94 12.33 -14.78 10.59
CA LYS A 94 11.15 -14.99 11.44
C LYS A 94 9.89 -14.33 10.88
N VAL A 95 10.05 -13.21 10.19
CA VAL A 95 8.94 -12.44 9.61
C VAL A 95 9.08 -12.48 8.10
N ASN A 96 8.38 -13.38 7.50
CA ASN A 96 8.39 -13.63 6.05
C ASN A 96 6.97 -13.91 5.56
N LEU A 97 6.78 -13.93 4.25
CA LEU A 97 5.46 -14.14 3.65
C LEU A 97 4.82 -15.46 4.08
N ALA A 98 5.61 -16.53 4.24
CA ALA A 98 5.08 -17.82 4.67
C ALA A 98 4.49 -17.71 6.09
N ALA A 99 5.19 -17.07 7.02
CA ALA A 99 4.68 -16.84 8.37
C ALA A 99 3.43 -15.95 8.37
N ILE A 100 3.39 -14.90 7.54
CA ILE A 100 2.22 -14.02 7.38
C ILE A 100 1.02 -14.79 6.82
N LEU A 101 1.26 -15.72 5.89
CA LEU A 101 0.24 -16.59 5.29
C LEU A 101 -0.11 -17.82 6.16
N GLY A 102 0.40 -17.89 7.39
CA GLY A 102 0.11 -18.97 8.34
C GLY A 102 0.72 -20.33 7.97
N VAL A 103 1.72 -20.37 7.08
CA VAL A 103 2.43 -21.59 6.71
C VAL A 103 3.41 -21.94 7.82
N THR A 104 3.27 -23.12 8.43
CA THR A 104 4.10 -23.56 9.56
C THR A 104 5.28 -24.42 9.14
N ASN A 105 5.16 -25.17 8.05
CA ASN A 105 6.21 -26.06 7.55
C ASN A 105 6.71 -25.55 6.20
N TYR A 106 7.80 -24.78 6.22
CA TYR A 106 8.41 -24.24 5.00
C TYR A 106 9.93 -24.17 5.11
N GLN A 107 10.60 -24.28 3.97
CA GLN A 107 12.01 -24.00 3.82
C GLN A 107 12.18 -22.64 3.12
N PHE A 108 12.90 -21.71 3.76
CA PHE A 108 13.21 -20.42 3.17
C PHE A 108 14.58 -20.52 2.47
N LEU A 109 14.57 -20.30 1.16
CA LEU A 109 15.78 -20.18 0.35
C LEU A 109 15.92 -18.72 -0.07
N GLY A 110 16.87 -18.02 0.53
CA GLY A 110 17.21 -16.65 0.15
C GLY A 110 18.42 -16.63 -0.76
N THR A 111 18.35 -15.90 -1.86
CA THR A 111 19.50 -15.53 -2.67
C THR A 111 19.81 -14.07 -2.41
N GLU A 112 21.07 -13.76 -2.09
CA GLU A 112 21.54 -12.37 -2.00
C GLU A 112 21.82 -11.86 -3.43
N ILE A 113 20.75 -11.57 -4.18
CA ILE A 113 20.90 -10.90 -5.46
C ILE A 113 20.73 -9.41 -5.18
N ASN A 114 21.84 -8.66 -5.18
CA ASN A 114 21.84 -7.21 -5.07
C ASN A 114 21.46 -6.59 -6.42
N PHE A 115 20.16 -6.55 -6.75
CA PHE A 115 19.65 -5.87 -7.95
C PHE A 115 19.57 -4.34 -7.78
N HIS A 116 19.93 -3.79 -6.63
CA HIS A 116 19.70 -2.38 -6.28
C HIS A 116 20.98 -1.52 -6.31
N GLN A 117 21.99 -1.88 -7.12
CA GLN A 117 23.25 -1.14 -7.19
C GLN A 117 23.07 0.33 -7.63
N GLY A 118 22.05 0.63 -8.42
CA GLY A 118 21.74 1.98 -8.88
C GLY A 118 20.70 2.74 -8.05
N GLN A 119 20.25 2.21 -6.89
CA GLN A 119 19.22 2.85 -6.08
C GLN A 119 19.80 3.51 -4.83
N THR A 120 19.37 4.72 -4.52
CA THR A 120 19.65 5.44 -3.27
C THR A 120 18.35 5.85 -2.59
N ILE A 121 18.29 5.70 -1.26
CA ILE A 121 17.12 6.06 -0.46
C ILE A 121 17.45 7.27 0.39
N PHE A 122 16.66 8.32 0.30
CA PHE A 122 16.72 9.50 1.14
C PHE A 122 15.51 9.55 2.08
N ILE A 123 15.74 9.84 3.36
CA ILE A 123 14.69 10.29 4.28
C ILE A 123 14.87 11.80 4.43
N ASN A 124 13.91 12.57 3.95
CA ASN A 124 13.93 14.01 4.08
C ASN A 124 13.54 14.40 5.52
N ARG A 125 14.52 14.99 6.27
CA ARG A 125 14.32 15.37 7.67
C ARG A 125 13.54 16.67 7.87
N ASP A 126 13.48 17.50 6.83
CA ASP A 126 12.89 18.84 6.91
C ASP A 126 11.44 18.89 6.42
N PHE A 127 10.94 17.79 5.85
CA PHE A 127 9.54 17.72 5.45
C PHE A 127 8.64 17.79 6.72
N PRO A 128 7.55 18.57 6.71
CA PRO A 128 6.70 18.72 7.88
C PRO A 128 6.17 17.39 8.43
N ASP A 129 5.97 17.29 9.75
CA ASP A 129 5.36 16.10 10.34
C ASP A 129 3.89 16.00 9.91
N LEU A 130 3.59 14.94 9.17
CA LEU A 130 2.28 14.65 8.57
C LEU A 130 1.14 14.52 9.60
N THR A 131 1.47 14.36 10.89
CA THR A 131 0.49 14.23 11.96
C THR A 131 0.00 15.58 12.47
N ASN A 132 0.70 16.65 12.14
CA ASN A 132 0.43 18.01 12.61
C ASN A 132 -0.27 18.89 11.57
N LEU A 133 -0.43 18.40 10.34
CA LEU A 133 -1.04 19.11 9.23
C LEU A 133 -2.47 18.62 8.97
N SER A 134 -3.33 19.53 8.58
CA SER A 134 -4.60 19.19 7.93
C SER A 134 -4.31 18.50 6.58
N GLN A 135 -5.31 17.86 6.01
CA GLN A 135 -5.14 17.19 4.71
C GLN A 135 -4.83 18.21 3.61
N GLU A 136 -5.46 19.38 3.63
CA GLU A 136 -5.25 20.47 2.66
C GLU A 136 -3.83 21.04 2.76
N GLU A 137 -3.34 21.33 3.97
CA GLU A 137 -1.97 21.80 4.20
C GLU A 137 -0.95 20.77 3.73
N LEU A 138 -1.18 19.49 4.03
CA LEU A 138 -0.31 18.41 3.55
C LEU A 138 -0.31 18.30 2.02
N ALA A 139 -1.47 18.43 1.38
CA ALA A 139 -1.57 18.40 -0.07
C ALA A 139 -0.81 19.57 -0.71
N SER A 140 -0.87 20.76 -0.09
CA SER A 140 -0.12 21.94 -0.51
C SER A 140 1.39 21.76 -0.41
N GLU A 141 1.86 21.25 0.72
CA GLU A 141 3.29 20.97 0.93
C GLU A 141 3.81 19.90 -0.05
N LEU A 142 3.03 18.85 -0.28
CA LEU A 142 3.37 17.83 -1.27
C LEU A 142 3.39 18.38 -2.69
N ALA A 143 2.41 19.18 -3.08
CA ALA A 143 2.36 19.80 -4.40
C ALA A 143 3.60 20.69 -4.63
N SER A 144 3.92 21.56 -3.69
CA SER A 144 5.11 22.42 -3.75
C SER A 144 6.41 21.61 -3.85
N TYR A 145 6.51 20.53 -3.09
CA TYR A 145 7.69 19.66 -3.12
C TYR A 145 7.83 18.92 -4.46
N ILE A 146 6.73 18.43 -5.01
CA ILE A 146 6.71 17.71 -6.29
C ILE A 146 6.99 18.67 -7.45
N ASP A 147 6.44 19.89 -7.42
CA ASP A 147 6.69 20.91 -8.44
C ASP A 147 8.19 21.28 -8.49
N GLU A 148 8.85 21.33 -7.33
CA GLU A 148 10.31 21.53 -7.27
C GLU A 148 11.08 20.33 -7.86
N LEU A 149 10.70 19.09 -7.54
CA LEU A 149 11.31 17.89 -8.11
C LEU A 149 11.16 17.84 -9.63
N ALA A 150 10.02 18.28 -10.15
CA ALA A 150 9.76 18.30 -11.60
C ALA A 150 10.67 19.25 -12.37
N SER A 151 11.28 20.26 -11.70
CA SER A 151 12.22 21.20 -12.31
C SER A 151 13.53 20.57 -12.78
N PHE A 152 13.82 19.35 -12.35
CA PHE A 152 15.02 18.60 -12.77
C PHE A 152 14.85 17.88 -14.11
N ASP A 153 13.68 17.92 -14.74
CA ASP A 153 13.37 17.23 -16.00
C ASP A 153 13.57 15.70 -15.96
N LEU A 154 13.58 15.14 -14.77
CA LEU A 154 13.65 13.70 -14.54
C LEU A 154 12.24 13.10 -14.36
N PRO A 155 12.03 11.83 -14.74
CA PRO A 155 10.80 11.12 -14.42
C PRO A 155 10.54 11.04 -12.92
N VAL A 156 9.37 11.53 -12.47
CA VAL A 156 8.96 11.54 -11.05
C VAL A 156 7.71 10.71 -10.86
N PHE A 157 7.79 9.72 -9.99
CA PHE A 157 6.68 8.87 -9.61
C PHE A 157 6.35 9.04 -8.12
N ILE A 158 5.13 9.46 -7.82
CA ILE A 158 4.67 9.66 -6.45
C ILE A 158 3.70 8.57 -6.08
N LEU A 159 3.99 7.85 -4.99
CA LEU A 159 3.23 6.69 -4.54
C LEU A 159 2.44 7.00 -3.27
N PHE A 160 1.18 7.32 -3.45
CA PHE A 160 0.25 7.68 -2.37
C PHE A 160 -0.37 6.45 -1.69
N THR A 161 -0.69 6.58 -0.42
CA THR A 161 -1.47 5.60 0.37
C THR A 161 -2.96 5.93 0.43
N SER A 162 -3.37 7.14 0.01
CA SER A 162 -4.75 7.63 0.03
C SER A 162 -5.11 8.22 -1.33
N LYS A 163 -6.29 7.85 -1.85
CA LYS A 163 -6.86 8.43 -3.06
C LYS A 163 -7.20 9.91 -2.85
N GLU A 164 -7.75 10.24 -1.70
CA GLU A 164 -8.16 11.60 -1.35
C GLU A 164 -6.97 12.55 -1.38
N LEU A 165 -5.87 12.18 -0.68
CA LEU A 165 -4.65 12.99 -0.66
C LEU A 165 -4.03 13.11 -2.05
N LEU A 166 -4.03 12.03 -2.85
CA LEU A 166 -3.55 12.08 -4.24
C LEU A 166 -4.31 13.11 -5.07
N LEU A 167 -5.64 13.08 -5.02
CA LEU A 167 -6.50 13.99 -5.78
C LEU A 167 -6.34 15.44 -5.33
N GLU A 168 -6.26 15.67 -4.04
CA GLU A 168 -6.10 17.01 -3.47
C GLU A 168 -4.71 17.60 -3.80
N THR A 169 -3.64 16.80 -3.69
CA THR A 169 -2.30 17.19 -4.16
C THR A 169 -2.31 17.53 -5.65
N SER A 170 -2.93 16.67 -6.49
CA SER A 170 -3.06 16.91 -7.92
C SER A 170 -3.83 18.19 -8.29
N GLN A 171 -4.70 18.70 -7.43
CA GLN A 171 -5.40 19.96 -7.66
C GLN A 171 -4.53 21.19 -7.38
N GLN A 172 -3.54 21.05 -6.53
CA GLN A 172 -2.66 22.14 -6.08
C GLN A 172 -1.34 22.22 -6.84
N MET A 173 -0.99 21.17 -7.59
CA MET A 173 0.23 21.14 -8.41
C MET A 173 0.16 22.10 -9.61
N LEU A 174 1.27 22.75 -9.91
CA LEU A 174 1.43 23.69 -11.02
C LEU A 174 1.99 23.05 -12.28
N VAL A 175 2.81 22.00 -12.13
CA VAL A 175 3.44 21.31 -13.26
C VAL A 175 2.48 20.33 -13.95
N PRO A 176 2.67 20.10 -15.28
CA PRO A 176 1.93 19.06 -16.00
C PRO A 176 2.17 17.67 -15.36
N HIS A 177 1.10 16.95 -15.07
CA HIS A 177 1.17 15.65 -14.43
C HIS A 177 -0.01 14.75 -14.81
N LEU A 178 0.14 13.45 -14.61
CA LEU A 178 -0.95 12.49 -14.71
C LEU A 178 -1.26 11.92 -13.33
N ALA A 179 -2.52 12.02 -12.92
CA ALA A 179 -3.00 11.54 -11.63
C ALA A 179 -4.02 10.41 -11.83
N GLN A 180 -3.82 9.30 -11.13
CA GLN A 180 -4.79 8.21 -11.09
C GLN A 180 -6.15 8.71 -10.56
N TYR A 181 -7.22 8.16 -11.07
CA TYR A 181 -8.61 8.57 -10.84
C TYR A 181 -9.05 9.88 -11.50
N LYS A 182 -8.15 10.77 -11.87
CA LYS A 182 -8.43 12.01 -12.61
C LYS A 182 -8.19 11.83 -14.11
N ASN A 183 -7.08 11.19 -14.48
CA ASN A 183 -6.64 11.05 -15.86
C ASN A 183 -6.77 9.62 -16.42
N GLY A 184 -7.27 8.68 -15.60
CA GLY A 184 -7.47 7.28 -15.97
C GLY A 184 -7.05 6.28 -14.88
N ASP A 185 -7.06 5.01 -15.23
CA ASP A 185 -6.54 3.92 -14.40
C ASP A 185 -5.00 3.82 -14.49
N ALA A 186 -4.42 2.95 -13.67
CA ALA A 186 -2.97 2.78 -13.56
C ALA A 186 -2.33 2.38 -14.91
N THR A 187 -2.98 1.51 -15.68
CA THR A 187 -2.47 1.01 -16.96
C THR A 187 -2.45 2.13 -18.01
N ASN A 188 -3.51 2.92 -18.06
CA ASN A 188 -3.61 4.03 -19.00
C ASN A 188 -2.57 5.12 -18.69
N ILE A 189 -2.47 5.50 -17.41
CA ILE A 189 -1.51 6.52 -16.95
C ILE A 189 -0.07 6.08 -17.24
N LYS A 190 0.28 4.83 -16.88
CA LYS A 190 1.62 4.30 -17.19
C LYS A 190 1.95 4.38 -18.69
N ARG A 191 1.02 3.93 -19.54
CA ARG A 191 1.21 3.98 -21.00
C ARG A 191 1.45 5.39 -21.54
N ARG A 192 0.74 6.40 -20.98
CA ARG A 192 0.90 7.81 -21.35
C ARG A 192 2.24 8.38 -20.86
N PHE A 193 2.64 7.99 -19.65
CA PHE A 193 3.94 8.33 -19.08
C PHE A 193 5.10 7.74 -19.90
N ASP A 194 5.03 6.46 -20.26
CA ASP A 194 6.03 5.80 -21.10
C ASP A 194 6.16 6.42 -22.51
N ARG A 195 5.13 7.11 -22.97
CA ARG A 195 5.15 7.88 -24.24
C ARG A 195 5.72 9.30 -24.09
N GLY A 196 6.14 9.66 -22.88
CA GLY A 196 6.68 10.99 -22.60
C GLY A 196 5.64 12.11 -22.59
N GLU A 197 4.35 11.80 -22.33
CA GLU A 197 3.30 12.83 -22.26
C GLU A 197 3.52 13.80 -21.09
N THR A 198 4.11 13.31 -20.00
CA THR A 198 4.56 14.08 -18.85
C THR A 198 5.69 13.35 -18.12
N SER A 199 6.51 14.09 -17.40
CA SER A 199 7.55 13.54 -16.52
C SER A 199 7.03 13.20 -15.11
N VAL A 200 5.79 13.59 -14.74
CA VAL A 200 5.27 13.43 -13.36
C VAL A 200 4.00 12.60 -13.35
N ILE A 201 3.98 11.54 -12.54
CA ILE A 201 2.78 10.75 -12.31
C ILE A 201 2.50 10.52 -10.82
N LEU A 202 1.21 10.54 -10.46
CA LEU A 202 0.69 10.29 -9.13
C LEU A 202 -0.13 9.00 -9.15
N GLY A 203 0.27 8.03 -8.34
CA GLY A 203 -0.41 6.73 -8.24
C GLY A 203 -0.70 6.31 -6.81
N SER A 204 -1.69 5.45 -6.65
CA SER A 204 -2.03 4.78 -5.38
C SER A 204 -2.57 3.37 -5.63
N GLY A 205 -2.93 2.62 -4.60
CA GLY A 205 -3.57 1.31 -4.74
C GLY A 205 -2.84 0.37 -5.70
N SER A 206 -3.34 0.19 -6.92
CA SER A 206 -2.75 -0.69 -7.93
C SER A 206 -1.32 -0.33 -8.36
N PHE A 207 -0.87 0.91 -8.14
CA PHE A 207 0.51 1.28 -8.36
C PHE A 207 1.48 0.67 -7.34
N TRP A 208 1.01 0.30 -6.14
CA TRP A 208 1.82 -0.41 -5.16
C TRP A 208 2.14 -1.85 -5.60
N GLU A 209 1.31 -2.48 -6.43
CA GLU A 209 1.38 -3.91 -6.70
C GLU A 209 1.56 -4.29 -8.18
N GLY A 210 1.21 -3.43 -9.13
CA GLY A 210 1.05 -3.85 -10.53
C GLY A 210 1.80 -3.05 -11.60
N VAL A 211 2.45 -1.94 -11.28
CA VAL A 211 3.12 -1.07 -12.26
C VAL A 211 4.64 -1.14 -12.10
N ASP A 212 5.37 -1.21 -13.21
CA ASP A 212 6.82 -1.09 -13.23
C ASP A 212 7.26 0.06 -14.16
N PHE A 213 8.47 0.56 -13.97
CA PHE A 213 9.06 1.67 -14.71
C PHE A 213 10.30 1.24 -15.50
N ALA A 214 10.23 0.06 -16.07
CA ALA A 214 11.30 -0.59 -16.80
C ALA A 214 11.84 0.20 -18.00
N GLN A 215 11.12 1.20 -18.50
CA GLN A 215 11.55 2.02 -19.64
C GLN A 215 12.32 3.28 -19.23
N GLN A 216 12.40 3.57 -17.93
CA GLN A 216 13.10 4.75 -17.43
C GLN A 216 14.49 4.35 -16.94
N CYS A 217 15.53 4.90 -17.55
CA CYS A 217 16.92 4.69 -17.09
C CYS A 217 17.17 5.37 -15.75
N GLN A 218 16.61 6.59 -15.58
CA GLN A 218 16.65 7.34 -14.34
C GLN A 218 15.22 7.60 -13.83
N LEU A 219 14.99 7.51 -12.52
CA LEU A 219 13.67 7.71 -11.93
C LEU A 219 13.78 8.28 -10.51
N ILE A 220 12.95 9.27 -10.21
CA ILE A 220 12.72 9.77 -8.87
C ILE A 220 11.41 9.13 -8.36
N GLN A 221 11.48 8.40 -7.25
CA GLN A 221 10.31 7.86 -6.59
C GLN A 221 10.06 8.56 -5.26
N VAL A 222 8.87 9.08 -5.06
CA VAL A 222 8.48 9.74 -3.80
C VAL A 222 7.43 8.90 -3.08
N ILE A 223 7.67 8.63 -1.80
CA ILE A 223 6.71 7.95 -0.92
C ILE A 223 6.38 8.90 0.24
N PRO A 224 5.23 9.59 0.18
CA PRO A 224 4.87 10.57 1.19
C PRO A 224 4.58 9.96 2.56
N ARG A 225 3.96 8.78 2.60
CA ARG A 225 3.54 8.12 3.85
C ARG A 225 3.89 6.63 3.85
N ILE A 226 4.29 6.11 5.03
CA ILE A 226 4.42 4.67 5.25
C ILE A 226 3.07 3.98 5.00
N PRO A 227 3.04 2.88 4.21
CA PRO A 227 1.80 2.23 3.75
C PRO A 227 1.17 1.34 4.84
N PHE A 228 0.83 1.93 5.99
CA PHE A 228 0.00 1.27 6.98
C PHE A 228 -1.44 1.18 6.50
N ASP A 229 -2.13 0.10 6.86
CA ASP A 229 -3.57 0.00 6.66
C ASP A 229 -4.30 1.05 7.49
N ASN A 230 -5.44 1.52 6.99
CA ASN A 230 -6.27 2.47 7.75
C ASN A 230 -6.83 1.79 9.00
N PRO A 231 -6.48 2.25 10.22
CA PRO A 231 -6.95 1.65 11.46
C PRO A 231 -8.46 1.78 11.67
N SER A 232 -9.12 2.69 10.94
CA SER A 232 -10.58 2.86 10.95
C SER A 232 -11.29 1.92 9.96
N ASP A 233 -10.56 1.17 9.13
CA ASP A 233 -11.18 0.17 8.28
C ASP A 233 -11.76 -0.97 9.10
N PHE A 234 -12.99 -1.36 8.79
CA PHE A 234 -13.72 -2.37 9.54
C PHE A 234 -13.01 -3.72 9.57
N LEU A 235 -12.50 -4.16 8.42
CA LEU A 235 -11.81 -5.45 8.33
C LEU A 235 -10.48 -5.43 9.10
N VAL A 236 -9.75 -4.32 9.00
CA VAL A 236 -8.50 -4.11 9.77
C VAL A 236 -8.78 -4.16 11.28
N GLN A 237 -9.87 -3.55 11.74
CA GLN A 237 -10.27 -3.63 13.15
C GLN A 237 -10.57 -5.06 13.60
N LYS A 238 -11.27 -5.85 12.76
CA LYS A 238 -11.57 -7.26 13.05
C LYS A 238 -10.30 -8.12 13.07
N ILE A 239 -9.41 -7.96 12.12
CA ILE A 239 -8.11 -8.64 12.10
C ILE A 239 -7.31 -8.28 13.37
N ASN A 240 -7.24 -7.01 13.72
CA ASN A 240 -6.54 -6.54 14.92
C ASN A 240 -7.15 -7.11 16.19
N GLN A 241 -8.48 -7.20 16.28
CA GLN A 241 -9.17 -7.83 17.40
C GLN A 241 -8.79 -9.32 17.51
N ARG A 242 -8.78 -10.04 16.39
CA ARG A 242 -8.41 -11.45 16.35
C ARG A 242 -6.98 -11.69 16.82
N ILE A 243 -6.04 -10.89 16.31
CA ILE A 243 -4.62 -10.97 16.69
C ILE A 243 -4.44 -10.76 18.20
N ARG A 244 -5.19 -9.81 18.80
CA ARG A 244 -5.18 -9.61 20.27
C ARG A 244 -5.70 -10.81 21.03
N LEU A 245 -6.76 -11.47 20.53
CA LEU A 245 -7.28 -12.68 21.15
C LEU A 245 -6.28 -13.85 21.11
N GLU A 246 -5.36 -13.84 20.16
CA GLU A 246 -4.24 -14.79 20.07
C GLU A 246 -3.06 -14.40 20.99
N GLY A 247 -3.19 -13.36 21.80
CA GLY A 247 -2.12 -12.88 22.69
C GLY A 247 -0.98 -12.12 21.97
N LYS A 248 -1.17 -11.73 20.71
CA LYS A 248 -0.20 -11.02 19.89
C LYS A 248 -0.47 -9.51 19.87
N ASN A 249 0.54 -8.73 19.44
CA ASN A 249 0.40 -7.30 19.25
C ASN A 249 0.07 -6.99 17.78
N PRO A 250 -1.13 -6.46 17.44
CA PRO A 250 -1.53 -6.21 16.07
C PRO A 250 -0.59 -5.31 15.30
N PHE A 251 0.03 -4.33 15.96
CA PHE A 251 0.94 -3.42 15.32
C PHE A 251 2.28 -4.09 14.98
N TYR A 252 2.94 -4.70 15.98
CA TYR A 252 4.28 -5.26 15.79
C TYR A 252 4.27 -6.61 15.08
N ASP A 253 3.22 -7.42 15.27
CA ASP A 253 3.15 -8.76 14.69
C ASP A 253 2.45 -8.80 13.32
N TYR A 254 1.74 -7.71 12.93
CA TYR A 254 1.01 -7.67 11.66
C TYR A 254 1.23 -6.38 10.88
N SER A 255 0.79 -5.20 11.40
CA SER A 255 0.75 -3.96 10.62
C SER A 255 2.14 -3.47 10.21
N LEU A 256 3.10 -3.47 11.11
CA LEU A 256 4.46 -3.02 10.83
C LEU A 256 5.20 -3.96 9.87
N PRO A 257 5.20 -5.29 10.04
CA PRO A 257 5.74 -6.21 9.05
C PRO A 257 5.15 -6.03 7.66
N LEU A 258 3.83 -5.87 7.57
CA LEU A 258 3.15 -5.70 6.29
C LEU A 258 3.53 -4.37 5.62
N ALA A 259 3.62 -3.28 6.39
CA ALA A 259 4.07 -1.99 5.88
C ALA A 259 5.51 -2.04 5.36
N ILE A 260 6.43 -2.72 6.07
CA ILE A 260 7.81 -2.93 5.62
C ILE A 260 7.84 -3.73 4.31
N LEU A 261 7.01 -4.77 4.20
CA LEU A 261 6.93 -5.59 2.98
C LEU A 261 6.46 -4.75 1.79
N ARG A 262 5.40 -3.95 1.97
CA ARG A 262 4.90 -3.03 0.95
C ARG A 262 5.95 -1.99 0.54
N MET A 263 6.68 -1.41 1.50
CA MET A 263 7.80 -0.52 1.21
C MET A 263 8.87 -1.19 0.35
N LYS A 264 9.27 -2.42 0.68
CA LYS A 264 10.22 -3.19 -0.12
C LYS A 264 9.71 -3.45 -1.53
N GLN A 265 8.42 -3.77 -1.68
CA GLN A 265 7.80 -3.96 -2.99
C GLN A 265 7.80 -2.67 -3.81
N ALA A 266 7.52 -1.52 -3.16
CA ALA A 266 7.56 -0.21 -3.81
C ALA A 266 8.97 0.14 -4.30
N LEU A 267 10.01 -0.09 -3.49
CA LEU A 267 11.40 0.14 -3.87
C LEU A 267 11.81 -0.68 -5.10
N GLY A 268 11.35 -1.92 -5.20
CA GLY A 268 11.59 -2.77 -6.36
C GLY A 268 10.91 -2.30 -7.66
N ARG A 269 10.05 -1.27 -7.63
CA ARG A 269 9.40 -0.73 -8.84
C ARG A 269 10.31 0.21 -9.63
N SER A 270 11.19 0.89 -8.95
CA SER A 270 12.12 1.87 -9.52
C SER A 270 13.54 1.33 -9.72
N ASN A 271 13.72 0.02 -9.61
CA ASN A 271 15.00 -0.64 -9.90
C ASN A 271 14.77 -2.08 -10.37
N ARG A 272 14.58 -2.25 -11.67
CA ARG A 272 14.26 -3.52 -12.33
C ARG A 272 15.44 -4.11 -13.13
N PHE A 273 16.35 -3.27 -13.57
CA PHE A 273 17.51 -3.63 -14.39
C PHE A 273 18.78 -3.11 -13.78
N ALA A 274 19.89 -3.72 -14.14
CA ALA A 274 21.21 -3.36 -13.62
C ALA A 274 21.63 -1.93 -13.99
N GLU A 275 21.16 -1.44 -15.13
CA GLU A 275 21.48 -0.11 -15.66
C GLU A 275 20.50 0.98 -15.18
N GLN A 276 19.42 0.59 -14.50
CA GLN A 276 18.44 1.55 -13.99
C GLN A 276 18.94 2.20 -12.70
N GLU A 277 19.00 3.51 -12.70
CA GLU A 277 19.30 4.30 -11.51
C GLU A 277 18.05 4.94 -10.93
N SER A 278 17.94 5.02 -9.62
CA SER A 278 16.79 5.66 -8.97
C SER A 278 17.14 6.31 -7.64
N ILE A 279 16.48 7.43 -7.38
CA ILE A 279 16.46 8.08 -6.07
C ILE A 279 15.07 7.92 -5.47
N VAL A 280 14.99 7.31 -4.30
CA VAL A 280 13.74 7.16 -3.53
C VAL A 280 13.74 8.16 -2.40
N ILE A 281 12.72 8.99 -2.33
CA ILE A 281 12.55 10.03 -1.32
C ILE A 281 11.39 9.67 -0.40
N LEU A 282 11.69 9.50 0.88
CA LEU A 282 10.72 9.20 1.93
C LEU A 282 10.46 10.47 2.74
N LEU A 283 9.20 10.91 2.78
CA LEU A 283 8.81 12.17 3.43
C LEU A 283 8.19 11.98 4.82
N ASP A 284 7.96 10.74 5.24
CA ASP A 284 7.27 10.43 6.48
C ASP A 284 8.17 10.56 7.70
N GLN A 285 7.98 11.62 8.48
CA GLN A 285 8.75 11.91 9.71
C GLN A 285 8.63 10.83 10.79
N ARG A 286 7.63 9.96 10.72
CA ARG A 286 7.48 8.81 11.60
C ARG A 286 8.66 7.83 11.49
N LEU A 287 9.38 7.86 10.36
CA LEU A 287 10.64 7.13 10.20
C LEU A 287 11.74 7.60 11.17
N LEU A 288 11.72 8.87 11.55
CA LEU A 288 12.70 9.50 12.45
C LEU A 288 12.20 9.58 13.90
N ASN A 289 10.90 9.88 14.09
CA ASN A 289 10.33 10.30 15.37
C ASN A 289 9.60 9.19 16.13
N ARG A 290 9.38 8.00 15.52
CA ARG A 290 8.66 6.89 16.16
C ARG A 290 9.60 5.73 16.50
N GLN A 291 9.31 5.01 17.59
CA GLN A 291 10.11 3.88 18.08
C GLN A 291 10.30 2.76 17.03
N TYR A 292 9.35 2.60 16.12
CA TYR A 292 9.44 1.60 15.04
C TYR A 292 10.24 2.10 13.81
N GLY A 293 10.53 3.39 13.72
CA GLY A 293 11.27 3.98 12.60
C GLY A 293 12.60 3.28 12.32
N PRO A 294 13.46 3.06 13.33
CA PRO A 294 14.74 2.35 13.14
C PRO A 294 14.59 0.93 12.58
N GLN A 295 13.48 0.22 12.90
CA GLN A 295 13.24 -1.11 12.36
C GLN A 295 12.93 -1.06 10.85
N ILE A 296 12.14 -0.05 10.41
CA ILE A 296 11.88 0.18 8.98
C ILE A 296 13.19 0.55 8.28
N GLN A 297 13.92 1.55 8.78
CA GLN A 297 15.20 1.99 8.20
C GLN A 297 16.19 0.82 8.05
N THR A 298 16.35 0.00 9.09
CA THR A 298 17.23 -1.19 9.05
C THR A 298 16.81 -2.17 7.97
N SER A 299 15.49 -2.33 7.76
CA SER A 299 14.95 -3.23 6.73
C SER A 299 15.18 -2.68 5.32
N LEU A 300 15.11 -1.36 5.13
CA LEU A 300 15.33 -0.69 3.85
C LEU A 300 16.84 -0.59 3.51
N LYS A 301 17.71 -0.37 4.49
CA LYS A 301 19.17 -0.38 4.32
C LYS A 301 19.73 -1.70 3.78
N LYS A 302 18.98 -2.80 3.91
CA LYS A 302 19.35 -4.09 3.30
C LYS A 302 19.08 -4.14 1.80
N ILE A 303 18.35 -3.18 1.26
CA ILE A 303 17.98 -3.10 -0.15
C ILE A 303 18.90 -2.13 -0.87
N ALA A 304 19.04 -0.91 -0.36
CA ALA A 304 19.85 0.15 -0.96
C ALA A 304 20.45 1.06 0.13
N PRO A 305 21.52 1.82 -0.18
CA PRO A 305 22.03 2.86 0.70
C PRO A 305 20.92 3.81 1.13
N LEU A 306 20.83 4.10 2.43
CA LEU A 306 19.81 4.98 3.01
C LEU A 306 20.50 6.06 3.84
N THR A 307 20.19 7.33 3.52
CA THR A 307 20.75 8.51 4.18
C THR A 307 19.61 9.45 4.63
N ILE A 308 19.79 10.09 5.76
CA ILE A 308 18.90 11.13 6.25
C ILE A 308 19.47 12.47 5.79
N VAL A 309 18.69 13.24 5.04
CA VAL A 309 19.12 14.46 4.35
C VAL A 309 18.12 15.60 4.53
N SER A 310 18.58 16.84 4.35
CA SER A 310 17.72 18.01 4.24
C SER A 310 17.07 18.10 2.86
N ARG A 311 16.12 19.02 2.69
CA ARG A 311 15.52 19.33 1.38
C ARG A 311 16.59 19.80 0.41
N ASP A 312 17.46 20.71 0.80
CA ASP A 312 18.54 21.23 -0.03
C ASP A 312 19.53 20.15 -0.46
N GLU A 313 19.91 19.25 0.47
CA GLU A 313 20.77 18.09 0.16
C GLU A 313 20.12 17.13 -0.84
N VAL A 314 18.78 16.97 -0.82
CA VAL A 314 18.04 16.22 -1.84
C VAL A 314 18.20 16.89 -3.21
N MET A 315 17.98 18.21 -3.29
CA MET A 315 18.06 18.97 -4.56
C MET A 315 19.48 18.96 -5.13
N GLU A 316 20.50 19.09 -4.31
CA GLU A 316 21.90 18.95 -4.70
C GLU A 316 22.21 17.55 -5.26
N ALA A 317 21.70 16.51 -4.61
CA ALA A 317 21.88 15.14 -5.07
C ALA A 317 21.19 14.88 -6.41
N LEU A 318 20.00 15.45 -6.62
CA LEU A 318 19.26 15.36 -7.88
C LEU A 318 19.97 16.09 -9.03
N ASP A 319 20.57 17.25 -8.79
CA ASP A 319 21.37 17.95 -9.78
C ASP A 319 22.59 17.12 -10.22
N GLN A 320 23.25 16.45 -9.27
CA GLN A 320 24.35 15.53 -9.58
C GLN A 320 23.86 14.27 -10.30
N PHE A 321 22.68 13.75 -9.92
CA PHE A 321 22.06 12.57 -10.52
C PHE A 321 21.71 12.79 -11.99
N ARG A 322 21.09 13.93 -12.30
CA ARG A 322 20.77 14.36 -13.67
C ARG A 322 22.00 14.45 -14.60
N ARG A 323 23.16 14.86 -14.07
CA ARG A 323 24.40 15.05 -14.86
C ARG A 323 25.12 13.74 -15.20
N ARG A 324 24.62 12.59 -14.76
CA ARG A 324 25.24 11.29 -15.05
C ARG A 324 24.83 10.69 -16.40
N GLU A 325 24.00 11.40 -17.16
CA GLU A 325 23.65 11.03 -18.55
C GLU A 325 24.85 11.29 -19.51
#